data_8d7ddcf76e8d8ff13dbf485562753b42
#
_entry.id   8d7ddcf76e8d8ff13dbf485562753b42
#
_cell.length_a   1.000
_cell.length_b   1.000
_cell.length_c   1.000
_cell.angle_alpha   90.00
_cell.angle_beta   90.00
_cell.angle_gamma   90.00
#
_symmetry.space_group_name_H-M   'P 1'
#
loop_
_entity.id
_entity.type
_entity.pdbx_description
1 polymer ?
#
loop_
_entity_poly.entity_id
_entity_poly.type
_entity_poly.pdbx_seq_one_letter_code
_entity_poly.pdbx_strand_id
1 'polypeptide(L)'
;MIRTADLSGADAVAVGRLVEDYLRQTENEKVAHGAAPAPASDALPETYRREVEDPADAYADCGVFVAELDGEVVGVVVLRPDADGVEIKRLWASPEVRGRGVGSGLLDAAITAGEGDVRLSVWEWRTDVIRLYESRGFVRVPSWDARPALVCMRFSPREGS
;
A
#
# COMPACT_ATOMS: atom_id res chain seq x y z
N MET A 1 -5.18 7.67 14.85
CA MET A 1 -6.43 8.00 14.15
C MET A 1 -6.25 7.85 12.63
N ILE A 2 -7.20 7.23 11.98
CA ILE A 2 -7.19 7.07 10.51
C ILE A 2 -8.09 8.14 9.91
N ARG A 3 -7.60 8.85 8.90
CA ARG A 3 -8.35 9.91 8.23
C ARG A 3 -7.94 10.05 6.76
N THR A 4 -8.75 10.76 5.98
CA THR A 4 -8.40 11.09 4.60
C THR A 4 -7.17 12.02 4.59
N ALA A 5 -6.25 11.78 3.67
CA ALA A 5 -5.06 12.62 3.52
C ALA A 5 -5.40 13.94 2.84
N ASP A 6 -4.77 15.02 3.30
CA ASP A 6 -4.81 16.33 2.65
C ASP A 6 -3.52 16.51 1.82
N LEU A 7 -3.54 16.02 0.59
CA LEU A 7 -2.38 16.05 -0.30
C LEU A 7 -2.14 17.41 -0.95
N SER A 8 -3.13 18.32 -0.87
CA SER A 8 -2.92 19.70 -1.33
C SER A 8 -2.30 20.58 -0.24
N GLY A 9 -2.12 20.04 0.96
CA GLY A 9 -1.65 20.78 2.13
C GLY A 9 -0.68 20.00 2.98
N ALA A 10 -1.01 19.86 4.26
CA ALA A 10 -0.07 19.44 5.31
C ALA A 10 0.45 18.01 5.18
N ASP A 11 -0.29 17.12 4.49
CA ASP A 11 0.09 15.71 4.45
C ASP A 11 1.01 15.33 3.29
N ALA A 12 1.18 16.20 2.29
CA ALA A 12 1.92 15.87 1.07
C ALA A 12 3.35 15.39 1.33
N VAL A 13 4.09 16.10 2.16
CA VAL A 13 5.49 15.76 2.47
C VAL A 13 5.56 14.44 3.25
N ALA A 14 4.71 14.26 4.23
CA ALA A 14 4.69 13.04 5.05
C ALA A 14 4.32 11.82 4.22
N VAL A 15 3.31 11.92 3.36
CA VAL A 15 2.91 10.84 2.46
C VAL A 15 4.04 10.50 1.49
N GLY A 16 4.67 11.51 0.90
CA GLY A 16 5.82 11.30 0.01
C GLY A 16 6.95 10.53 0.69
N ARG A 17 7.26 10.88 1.93
CA ARG A 17 8.32 10.21 2.71
C ARG A 17 7.94 8.75 3.02
N LEU A 18 6.70 8.51 3.42
CA LEU A 18 6.23 7.14 3.71
C LEU A 18 6.25 6.26 2.47
N VAL A 19 5.82 6.81 1.34
CA VAL A 19 5.84 6.10 0.05
C VAL A 19 7.28 5.81 -0.37
N GLU A 20 8.21 6.75 -0.19
CA GLU A 20 9.62 6.52 -0.45
C GLU A 20 10.17 5.36 0.38
N ASP A 21 9.88 5.34 1.68
CA ASP A 21 10.32 4.26 2.57
C ASP A 21 9.76 2.90 2.13
N TYR A 22 8.49 2.87 1.76
CA TYR A 22 7.85 1.67 1.21
C TYR A 22 8.56 1.18 -0.05
N LEU A 23 8.80 2.09 -1.00
CA LEU A 23 9.40 1.73 -2.28
C LEU A 23 10.85 1.28 -2.12
N ARG A 24 11.63 1.96 -1.27
CA ARG A 24 13.02 1.57 -1.03
C ARG A 24 13.11 0.21 -0.37
N GLN A 25 12.27 -0.06 0.63
CA GLN A 25 12.26 -1.39 1.25
C GLN A 25 11.83 -2.46 0.24
N THR A 26 10.82 -2.20 -0.57
CA THR A 26 10.35 -3.13 -1.60
C THR A 26 11.47 -3.44 -2.61
N GLU A 27 12.17 -2.42 -3.10
CA GLU A 27 13.27 -2.64 -4.05
C GLU A 27 14.41 -3.45 -3.41
N ASN A 28 14.74 -3.17 -2.16
CA ASN A 28 15.78 -3.92 -1.43
C ASN A 28 15.35 -5.38 -1.23
N GLU A 29 14.10 -5.63 -0.89
CA GLU A 29 13.58 -7.00 -0.73
C GLU A 29 13.61 -7.77 -2.06
N LYS A 30 13.26 -7.12 -3.16
CA LYS A 30 13.31 -7.74 -4.49
C LYS A 30 14.73 -8.21 -4.83
N VAL A 31 15.72 -7.41 -4.53
CA VAL A 31 17.14 -7.79 -4.74
C VAL A 31 17.50 -8.95 -3.82
N ALA A 32 17.16 -8.86 -2.53
CA ALA A 32 17.50 -9.89 -1.54
C ALA A 32 16.86 -11.25 -1.88
N HIS A 33 15.69 -11.25 -2.50
CA HIS A 33 14.97 -12.48 -2.89
C HIS A 33 15.19 -12.89 -4.34
N GLY A 34 16.13 -12.24 -5.04
CA GLY A 34 16.46 -12.60 -6.43
C GLY A 34 15.40 -12.21 -7.46
N ALA A 35 14.46 -11.34 -7.10
CA ALA A 35 13.38 -10.90 -8.00
C ALA A 35 13.79 -9.70 -8.88
N ALA A 36 14.94 -9.08 -8.59
CA ALA A 36 15.49 -7.98 -9.38
C ALA A 36 17.01 -7.95 -9.23
N PRO A 37 17.75 -7.46 -10.25
CA PRO A 37 19.19 -7.26 -10.14
C PRO A 37 19.48 -6.07 -9.21
N ALA A 38 20.69 -6.03 -8.65
CA ALA A 38 21.14 -4.89 -7.86
C ALA A 38 21.10 -3.63 -8.72
N PRO A 39 20.54 -2.51 -8.20
CA PRO A 39 20.42 -1.28 -8.99
C PRO A 39 21.80 -0.63 -9.21
N ALA A 40 21.93 0.09 -10.33
CA ALA A 40 23.15 0.81 -10.67
C ALA A 40 23.36 2.08 -9.83
N SER A 41 22.29 2.56 -9.15
CA SER A 41 22.36 3.74 -8.28
C SER A 41 21.31 3.62 -7.19
N ASP A 42 21.42 4.49 -6.16
CA ASP A 42 20.44 4.55 -5.07
C ASP A 42 19.18 5.34 -5.44
N ALA A 43 19.13 5.92 -6.64
CA ALA A 43 17.97 6.69 -7.07
C ALA A 43 16.79 5.74 -7.37
N LEU A 44 15.59 6.12 -6.92
CA LEU A 44 14.37 5.41 -7.30
C LEU A 44 14.11 5.58 -8.80
N PRO A 45 13.51 4.58 -9.47
CA PRO A 45 13.04 4.74 -10.85
C PRO A 45 12.15 5.97 -10.98
N GLU A 46 12.22 6.64 -12.11
CA GLU A 46 11.49 7.90 -12.34
C GLU A 46 9.99 7.74 -12.13
N THR A 47 9.43 6.59 -12.50
CA THR A 47 8.01 6.27 -12.29
C THR A 47 7.61 6.40 -10.82
N TYR A 48 8.49 6.02 -9.90
CA TYR A 48 8.23 6.06 -8.47
C TYR A 48 8.55 7.42 -7.86
N ARG A 49 9.53 8.17 -8.42
CA ARG A 49 9.92 9.47 -7.89
C ARG A 49 8.77 10.47 -7.88
N ARG A 50 7.89 10.40 -8.89
CA ARG A 50 6.72 11.26 -8.96
C ARG A 50 5.78 11.07 -7.76
N GLU A 51 5.61 9.83 -7.32
CA GLU A 51 4.78 9.54 -6.14
C GLU A 51 5.37 10.16 -4.87
N VAL A 52 6.68 10.24 -4.78
CA VAL A 52 7.38 10.81 -3.64
C VAL A 52 7.37 12.33 -3.67
N GLU A 53 7.69 12.91 -4.83
CA GLU A 53 7.89 14.36 -5.01
C GLU A 53 6.57 15.13 -5.13
N ASP A 54 5.57 14.52 -5.76
CA ASP A 54 4.26 15.15 -5.99
C ASP A 54 3.13 14.14 -5.83
N PRO A 55 2.87 13.69 -4.59
CA PRO A 55 1.82 12.70 -4.36
C PRO A 55 0.42 13.23 -4.71
N ALA A 56 0.18 14.54 -4.61
CA ALA A 56 -1.11 15.12 -4.99
C ALA A 56 -1.42 14.85 -6.47
N ASP A 57 -0.45 15.02 -7.35
CA ASP A 57 -0.61 14.76 -8.77
C ASP A 57 -0.63 13.25 -9.06
N ALA A 58 0.31 12.51 -8.47
CA ALA A 58 0.42 11.07 -8.71
C ALA A 58 -0.84 10.31 -8.28
N TYR A 59 -1.51 10.76 -7.22
CA TYR A 59 -2.69 10.12 -6.65
C TYR A 59 -3.98 10.91 -6.87
N ALA A 60 -4.01 11.79 -7.88
CA ALA A 60 -5.15 12.66 -8.16
C ALA A 60 -6.47 11.89 -8.33
N ASP A 61 -6.42 10.68 -8.89
CA ASP A 61 -7.58 9.82 -9.12
C ASP A 61 -7.74 8.73 -8.06
N CYS A 62 -6.97 8.80 -6.97
CA CYS A 62 -6.95 7.78 -5.92
C CYS A 62 -7.54 8.31 -4.63
N GLY A 63 -8.06 7.39 -3.79
CA GLY A 63 -8.32 7.68 -2.39
C GLY A 63 -7.03 7.45 -1.59
N VAL A 64 -6.74 8.32 -0.64
CA VAL A 64 -5.56 8.17 0.22
C VAL A 64 -5.98 8.40 1.67
N PHE A 65 -5.69 7.41 2.52
CA PHE A 65 -5.87 7.53 3.96
C PHE A 65 -4.52 7.54 4.66
N VAL A 66 -4.43 8.28 5.74
CA VAL A 66 -3.23 8.31 6.59
C VAL A 66 -3.59 7.94 8.02
N ALA A 67 -2.62 7.40 8.73
CA ALA A 67 -2.70 7.16 10.15
C ALA A 67 -1.89 8.22 10.87
N GLU A 68 -2.49 8.85 11.87
CA GLU A 68 -1.83 9.89 12.67
C GLU A 68 -1.76 9.42 14.11
N LEU A 69 -0.57 9.50 14.70
CA LEU A 69 -0.32 9.24 16.12
C LEU A 69 0.48 10.42 16.68
N ASP A 70 -0.02 10.98 17.79
CA ASP A 70 0.65 12.09 18.48
C ASP A 70 1.00 13.28 17.56
N GLY A 71 0.11 13.57 16.62
CA GLY A 71 0.27 14.66 15.67
C GLY A 71 1.17 14.35 14.46
N GLU A 72 1.68 13.13 14.36
CA GLU A 72 2.53 12.73 13.24
C GLU A 72 1.83 11.73 12.34
N VAL A 73 2.01 11.90 11.03
CA VAL A 73 1.53 10.93 10.03
C VAL A 73 2.53 9.78 9.97
N VAL A 74 2.08 8.59 10.36
CA VAL A 74 2.94 7.41 10.55
C VAL A 74 2.55 6.23 9.65
N GLY A 75 1.52 6.38 8.86
CA GLY A 75 1.09 5.33 7.94
C GLY A 75 0.26 5.87 6.80
N VAL A 76 0.18 5.11 5.72
CA VAL A 76 -0.54 5.50 4.50
C VAL A 76 -1.12 4.27 3.82
N VAL A 77 -2.27 4.45 3.16
CA VAL A 77 -2.79 3.48 2.20
C VAL A 77 -3.36 4.24 1.01
N VAL A 78 -3.06 3.76 -0.19
CA VAL A 78 -3.55 4.35 -1.45
C VAL A 78 -4.52 3.38 -2.10
N LEU A 79 -5.71 3.88 -2.45
CA LEU A 79 -6.76 3.12 -3.12
C LEU A 79 -6.95 3.65 -4.53
N ARG A 80 -6.66 2.82 -5.51
CA ARG A 80 -6.87 3.16 -6.91
C ARG A 80 -8.18 2.56 -7.41
N PRO A 81 -9.17 3.38 -7.82
CA PRO A 81 -10.41 2.85 -8.37
C PRO A 81 -10.18 2.08 -9.68
N ASP A 82 -10.94 1.02 -9.86
CA ASP A 82 -10.97 0.28 -11.12
C ASP A 82 -12.42 -0.08 -11.47
N ALA A 83 -12.63 -0.83 -12.54
CA ALA A 83 -13.96 -1.15 -13.03
C ALA A 83 -14.80 -1.97 -12.04
N ASP A 84 -14.15 -2.78 -11.19
CA ASP A 84 -14.82 -3.73 -10.30
C ASP A 84 -14.84 -3.27 -8.84
N GLY A 85 -14.06 -2.25 -8.50
CA GLY A 85 -13.93 -1.78 -7.14
C GLY A 85 -12.68 -0.94 -6.96
N VAL A 86 -11.81 -1.32 -6.03
CA VAL A 86 -10.56 -0.60 -5.78
C VAL A 86 -9.39 -1.57 -5.66
N GLU A 87 -8.19 -1.06 -5.94
CA GLU A 87 -6.95 -1.79 -5.71
C GLU A 87 -6.14 -1.06 -4.64
N ILE A 88 -5.69 -1.79 -3.62
CA ILE A 88 -4.77 -1.26 -2.59
C ILE A 88 -3.36 -1.21 -3.20
N LYS A 89 -2.74 -0.04 -3.19
CA LYS A 89 -1.43 0.15 -3.83
C LYS A 89 -0.26 0.34 -2.87
N ARG A 90 -0.39 1.13 -1.83
CA ARG A 90 0.74 1.53 -0.99
C ARG A 90 0.36 1.45 0.49
N LEU A 91 0.14 0.25 1.00
CA LEU A 91 -0.12 0.08 2.44
C LEU A 91 1.20 0.02 3.19
N TRP A 92 1.46 1.00 4.04
CA TRP A 92 2.71 1.11 4.77
C TRP A 92 2.51 1.76 6.13
N ALA A 93 3.15 1.20 7.15
CA ALA A 93 3.27 1.81 8.47
C ALA A 93 4.75 1.98 8.80
N SER A 94 5.12 3.12 9.37
CA SER A 94 6.49 3.37 9.79
C SER A 94 6.98 2.25 10.71
N PRO A 95 8.24 1.79 10.57
CA PRO A 95 8.75 0.70 11.40
C PRO A 95 8.61 0.94 12.91
N GLU A 96 8.73 2.20 13.36
CA GLU A 96 8.68 2.56 14.77
C GLU A 96 7.31 2.32 15.40
N VAL A 97 6.24 2.26 14.58
CA VAL A 97 4.86 2.10 15.09
C VAL A 97 4.26 0.74 14.76
N ARG A 98 5.03 -0.17 14.21
CA ARG A 98 4.57 -1.53 13.91
C ARG A 98 4.22 -2.26 15.20
N GLY A 99 3.20 -3.12 15.14
CA GLY A 99 2.67 -3.79 16.32
C GLY A 99 1.66 -2.96 17.11
N ARG A 100 1.35 -1.73 16.65
CA ARG A 100 0.40 -0.83 17.33
C ARG A 100 -0.94 -0.72 16.59
N GLY A 101 -1.19 -1.60 15.63
CA GLY A 101 -2.46 -1.65 14.91
C GLY A 101 -2.62 -0.64 13.78
N VAL A 102 -1.57 0.08 13.39
CA VAL A 102 -1.64 1.10 12.34
C VAL A 102 -1.95 0.47 10.98
N GLY A 103 -1.24 -0.58 10.61
CA GLY A 103 -1.47 -1.27 9.34
C GLY A 103 -2.87 -1.89 9.27
N SER A 104 -3.31 -2.52 10.37
CA SER A 104 -4.66 -3.09 10.46
C SER A 104 -5.73 -2.02 10.33
N GLY A 105 -5.55 -0.88 10.98
CA GLY A 105 -6.50 0.24 10.92
C GLY A 105 -6.61 0.81 9.51
N LEU A 106 -5.47 0.98 8.83
CA LEU A 106 -5.46 1.46 7.44
C LEU A 106 -6.15 0.46 6.50
N LEU A 107 -5.88 -0.83 6.68
CA LEU A 107 -6.54 -1.87 5.88
C LEU A 107 -8.05 -1.88 6.11
N ASP A 108 -8.49 -1.78 7.36
CA ASP A 108 -9.92 -1.73 7.67
C ASP A 108 -10.60 -0.50 7.05
N ALA A 109 -9.92 0.65 7.07
CA ALA A 109 -10.42 1.86 6.41
C ALA A 109 -10.54 1.67 4.90
N ALA A 110 -9.57 1.01 4.28
CA ALA A 110 -9.58 0.72 2.86
C ALA A 110 -10.75 -0.19 2.47
N ILE A 111 -10.98 -1.24 3.25
CA ILE A 111 -12.09 -2.17 3.01
C ILE A 111 -13.43 -1.46 3.15
N THR A 112 -13.58 -0.62 4.18
CA THR A 112 -14.82 0.13 4.43
C THR A 112 -15.08 1.15 3.32
N ALA A 113 -14.05 1.81 2.82
CA ALA A 113 -14.18 2.81 1.76
C ALA A 113 -14.40 2.19 0.38
N GLY A 114 -14.01 0.94 0.19
CA GLY A 114 -14.17 0.25 -1.10
C GLY A 114 -15.62 -0.03 -1.40
N GLU A 115 -16.05 0.31 -2.62
CA GLU A 115 -17.37 -0.04 -3.15
C GLU A 115 -17.15 -1.18 -4.14
N GLY A 116 -17.58 -2.40 -3.78
CA GLY A 116 -17.32 -3.58 -4.57
C GLY A 116 -16.09 -4.34 -4.09
N ASP A 117 -15.38 -4.98 -5.00
CA ASP A 117 -14.22 -5.78 -4.65
C ASP A 117 -13.02 -4.93 -4.26
N VAL A 118 -12.24 -5.40 -3.30
CA VAL A 118 -10.96 -4.81 -2.95
C VAL A 118 -9.88 -5.79 -3.36
N ARG A 119 -8.95 -5.36 -4.20
CA ARG A 119 -7.88 -6.21 -4.74
C ARG A 119 -6.53 -5.66 -4.35
N LEU A 120 -5.54 -6.54 -4.31
CA LEU A 120 -4.16 -6.16 -4.06
C LEU A 120 -3.20 -7.20 -4.64
N SER A 121 -1.96 -6.80 -4.79
CA SER A 121 -0.86 -7.72 -5.04
C SER A 121 0.20 -7.51 -3.96
N VAL A 122 0.86 -8.59 -3.56
CA VAL A 122 1.83 -8.57 -2.48
C VAL A 122 2.94 -9.58 -2.79
N TRP A 123 4.18 -9.24 -2.46
CA TRP A 123 5.30 -10.16 -2.65
C TRP A 123 5.17 -11.36 -1.72
N GLU A 124 5.45 -12.56 -2.23
CA GLU A 124 5.21 -13.83 -1.50
C GLU A 124 5.99 -13.96 -0.20
N TRP A 125 7.12 -13.26 -0.07
CA TRP A 125 7.93 -13.31 1.15
C TRP A 125 7.38 -12.46 2.30
N ARG A 126 6.40 -11.59 2.03
CA ARG A 126 5.75 -10.78 3.06
C ARG A 126 4.64 -11.57 3.77
N THR A 127 5.06 -12.66 4.43
CA THR A 127 4.12 -13.61 5.02
C THR A 127 3.24 -13.02 6.12
N ASP A 128 3.77 -12.11 6.92
CA ASP A 128 3.00 -11.46 8.00
C ASP A 128 1.89 -10.58 7.45
N VAL A 129 2.19 -9.86 6.37
CA VAL A 129 1.20 -8.99 5.71
C VAL A 129 0.13 -9.84 5.03
N ILE A 130 0.52 -10.95 4.38
CA ILE A 130 -0.42 -11.87 3.77
C ILE A 130 -1.38 -12.45 4.82
N ARG A 131 -0.87 -12.83 5.99
CA ARG A 131 -1.71 -13.32 7.10
C ARG A 131 -2.70 -12.25 7.56
N LEU A 132 -2.27 -10.99 7.61
CA LEU A 132 -3.16 -9.89 7.93
C LEU A 132 -4.30 -9.79 6.92
N TYR A 133 -3.99 -9.85 5.63
CA TYR A 133 -5.01 -9.81 4.58
C TYR A 133 -5.97 -10.99 4.70
N GLU A 134 -5.44 -12.19 4.90
CA GLU A 134 -6.27 -13.39 5.07
C GLU A 134 -7.20 -13.28 6.29
N SER A 135 -6.71 -12.68 7.38
CA SER A 135 -7.52 -12.48 8.59
C SER A 135 -8.69 -11.52 8.37
N ARG A 136 -8.64 -10.71 7.33
CA ARG A 136 -9.72 -9.77 6.95
C ARG A 136 -10.64 -10.32 5.87
N GLY A 137 -10.41 -11.57 5.42
CA GLY A 137 -11.27 -12.20 4.42
C GLY A 137 -10.75 -12.14 2.99
N PHE A 138 -9.54 -11.64 2.78
CA PHE A 138 -8.90 -11.72 1.46
C PHE A 138 -8.54 -13.16 1.15
N VAL A 139 -8.75 -13.56 -0.11
CA VAL A 139 -8.37 -14.88 -0.60
C VAL A 139 -7.41 -14.72 -1.77
N ARG A 140 -6.51 -15.69 -1.94
CA ARG A 140 -5.62 -15.72 -3.09
C ARG A 140 -6.42 -16.03 -4.34
N VAL A 141 -6.10 -15.34 -5.42
CA VAL A 141 -6.76 -15.52 -6.71
C VAL A 141 -5.68 -15.73 -7.79
N PRO A 142 -6.04 -16.25 -8.97
CA PRO A 142 -5.08 -16.37 -10.06
C PRO A 142 -4.43 -15.03 -10.35
N SER A 143 -3.10 -15.06 -10.56
CA SER A 143 -2.34 -13.83 -10.73
C SER A 143 -2.72 -13.12 -12.03
N TRP A 144 -2.97 -11.82 -11.94
CA TRP A 144 -3.12 -10.95 -13.12
C TRP A 144 -1.79 -10.29 -13.48
N ASP A 145 -0.72 -10.60 -12.77
CA ASP A 145 0.60 -10.02 -12.98
C ASP A 145 1.56 -11.10 -13.46
N ALA A 146 2.45 -10.76 -14.38
CA ALA A 146 3.40 -11.71 -14.95
C ALA A 146 4.58 -12.04 -14.03
N ARG A 147 4.77 -11.29 -12.93
CA ARG A 147 5.88 -11.50 -12.00
C ARG A 147 5.57 -12.70 -11.09
N PRO A 148 6.40 -13.78 -11.13
CA PRO A 148 6.02 -15.04 -10.48
C PRO A 148 5.95 -14.99 -8.96
N ALA A 149 6.72 -14.11 -8.32
CA ALA A 149 6.74 -13.98 -6.86
C ALA A 149 5.65 -13.07 -6.31
N LEU A 150 4.77 -12.53 -7.18
CA LEU A 150 3.71 -11.62 -6.76
C LEU A 150 2.41 -12.39 -6.57
N VAL A 151 1.88 -12.34 -5.35
CA VAL A 151 0.62 -12.97 -4.96
C VAL A 151 -0.50 -11.97 -5.15
N CYS A 152 -1.58 -12.36 -5.83
CA CYS A 152 -2.76 -11.53 -6.00
C CYS A 152 -3.87 -12.01 -5.07
N MET A 153 -4.56 -11.06 -4.44
CA MET A 153 -5.60 -11.35 -3.45
C MET A 153 -6.82 -10.45 -3.66
N ARG A 154 -7.97 -10.95 -3.26
CA ARG A 154 -9.24 -10.24 -3.40
C ARG A 154 -10.11 -10.42 -2.16
N PHE A 155 -10.76 -9.33 -1.77
CA PHE A 155 -11.86 -9.32 -0.81
C PHE A 155 -13.15 -8.96 -1.53
N SER A 156 -14.19 -9.77 -1.38
CA SER A 156 -15.51 -9.51 -1.96
C SER A 156 -16.52 -9.32 -0.85
N PRO A 157 -17.15 -8.12 -0.71
CA PRO A 157 -18.11 -7.87 0.36
C PRO A 157 -19.30 -8.82 0.37
N ARG A 158 -19.70 -9.31 -0.81
CA ARG A 158 -20.84 -10.23 -0.94
C ARG A 158 -20.55 -11.63 -0.41
N GLU A 159 -19.28 -12.02 -0.37
CA GLU A 159 -18.86 -13.34 0.10
C GLU A 159 -18.48 -13.31 1.58
N GLY A 160 -18.23 -12.12 2.12
CA GLY A 160 -17.81 -11.93 3.51
C GLY A 160 -18.95 -11.64 4.48
N SER A 161 -20.19 -11.62 4.00
CA SER A 161 -21.35 -11.35 4.85
C SER A 161 -21.97 -12.61 5.39
#